data_6096064fabb492269485f4f2a57624fe
#
_entry.id   6096064fabb492269485f4f2a57624fe
#
_cell.length_a   1.000
_cell.length_b   1.000
_cell.length_c   1.000
_cell.angle_alpha   90.00
_cell.angle_beta   90.00
_cell.angle_gamma   90.00
#
_symmetry.space_group_name_H-M   'P 1'
#
loop_
_entity.id
_entity.type
_entity.pdbx_description
1 polymer ?
#
loop_
_entity_poly.entity_id
_entity_poly.type
_entity_poly.pdbx_seq_one_letter_code
_entity_poly.pdbx_strand_id
1 'polypeptide(L)'
;MSLIDIKNLSFTYDGSAEKVFDNVSFQIDTGWRLGFTGRNGRGKTTFLKLLMGELEYTGSISASVSFDYFPIALHDTALPVSEALAEVVSDGEGWRLRREMDMLGLDEALLDRPFDSLSGGERTKLQLAAMFTNEDDFLLIDEPTNHLDEAGRERVARYLRRKRGFILVSHDRAFLDGCVDHILSINRADIEVTQGDFSTWLENKERRDRYELAENDRLKKEIGRLEAAAREKAQWADKAERAKIGFDPTKTEKSMGRRAYEGAKSKKSMKRAKAIDRRIQDSIEQKSELLKNLETADDLKLSPLRHYSERLLELRELEIDYGAGAIAQPLSFELRQGQRIALRGGNGCGKSSVLKLISGENIPHTGEIWRAGGLKISYIPQDSSFLRGDLRSFARERGIDESRFKTILRKLDMTRGHFDRDMAGFSAGQRKKVLIAASLCEQAHVYVCDEPLNYIDLLSRMQIEELLLNTESTMIFVEHDRAFCDHVATDSIYM
;
A
#
# COMPACT_ATOMS: atom_id res chain seq x y z
N MET A 1 1.39 -7.97 -33.13
CA MET A 1 1.23 -8.14 -31.68
C MET A 1 2.28 -9.13 -31.26
N SER A 2 3.15 -8.75 -30.40
CA SER A 2 4.18 -9.62 -29.82
C SER A 2 3.83 -9.88 -28.36
N LEU A 3 4.34 -10.99 -27.81
CA LEU A 3 4.05 -11.40 -26.45
C LEU A 3 5.35 -11.43 -25.66
N ILE A 4 5.27 -10.97 -24.42
CA ILE A 4 6.28 -11.22 -23.38
C ILE A 4 5.82 -12.48 -22.65
N ASP A 5 6.57 -13.57 -22.80
CA ASP A 5 6.21 -14.88 -22.25
C ASP A 5 7.11 -15.21 -21.05
N ILE A 6 6.52 -15.32 -19.88
CA ILE A 6 7.19 -15.63 -18.63
C ILE A 6 6.84 -17.05 -18.22
N LYS A 7 7.85 -17.93 -18.06
CA LYS A 7 7.66 -19.35 -17.69
C LYS A 7 8.50 -19.74 -16.51
N ASN A 8 7.86 -20.33 -15.51
CA ASN A 8 8.47 -20.92 -14.32
C ASN A 8 9.45 -19.96 -13.61
N LEU A 9 9.12 -18.65 -13.60
CA LEU A 9 9.93 -17.62 -13.00
C LEU A 9 10.03 -17.82 -11.49
N SER A 10 11.26 -18.02 -10.99
CA SER A 10 11.56 -18.06 -9.55
C SER A 10 12.73 -17.16 -9.24
N PHE A 11 12.60 -16.38 -8.16
CA PHE A 11 13.63 -15.44 -7.73
C PHE A 11 13.70 -15.32 -6.21
N THR A 12 14.93 -15.26 -5.70
CA THR A 12 15.22 -15.02 -4.27
C THR A 12 16.44 -14.12 -4.19
N TYR A 13 16.42 -13.09 -3.33
CA TYR A 13 17.59 -12.24 -3.09
C TYR A 13 18.67 -13.03 -2.32
N ASP A 14 19.93 -12.76 -2.63
CA ASP A 14 21.06 -13.34 -1.92
C ASP A 14 20.98 -13.08 -0.42
N GLY A 15 21.13 -14.14 0.38
CA GLY A 15 21.01 -14.07 1.84
C GLY A 15 19.58 -14.03 2.40
N SER A 16 18.54 -14.07 1.55
CA SER A 16 17.16 -14.22 1.99
C SER A 16 16.71 -15.67 1.89
N ALA A 17 15.99 -16.15 2.92
CA ALA A 17 15.30 -17.43 2.88
C ALA A 17 13.90 -17.34 2.23
N GLU A 18 13.40 -16.13 1.99
CA GLU A 18 12.06 -15.90 1.47
C GLU A 18 12.11 -15.67 -0.05
N LYS A 19 11.38 -16.48 -0.79
CA LYS A 19 11.24 -16.34 -2.24
C LYS A 19 10.35 -15.14 -2.56
N VAL A 20 10.80 -14.29 -3.50
CA VAL A 20 9.99 -13.20 -4.03
C VAL A 20 9.02 -13.72 -5.09
N PHE A 21 9.50 -14.59 -5.98
CA PHE A 21 8.71 -15.32 -6.97
C PHE A 21 8.98 -16.81 -6.86
N ASP A 22 7.93 -17.64 -7.00
CA ASP A 22 8.04 -19.08 -6.92
C ASP A 22 7.23 -19.76 -8.05
N ASN A 23 7.94 -20.15 -9.10
CA ASN A 23 7.40 -20.87 -10.25
C ASN A 23 6.20 -20.17 -10.94
N VAL A 24 6.31 -18.87 -11.17
CA VAL A 24 5.25 -18.05 -11.75
C VAL A 24 5.31 -18.11 -13.28
N SER A 25 4.13 -18.25 -13.93
CA SER A 25 4.02 -18.30 -15.40
C SER A 25 2.80 -17.49 -15.86
N PHE A 26 3.02 -16.54 -16.78
CA PHE A 26 1.96 -15.72 -17.38
C PHE A 26 2.49 -15.04 -18.65
N GLN A 27 1.58 -14.38 -19.39
CA GLN A 27 1.89 -13.70 -20.64
C GLN A 27 1.38 -12.26 -20.61
N ILE A 28 2.14 -11.37 -21.26
CA ILE A 28 1.80 -9.96 -21.45
C ILE A 28 1.81 -9.65 -22.94
N ASP A 29 0.75 -9.05 -23.48
CA ASP A 29 0.76 -8.51 -24.83
C ASP A 29 1.46 -7.14 -24.84
N THR A 30 2.37 -6.95 -25.77
CA THR A 30 3.14 -5.69 -25.89
C THR A 30 2.30 -4.49 -26.30
N GLY A 31 1.04 -4.67 -26.68
CA GLY A 31 0.09 -3.59 -26.96
C GLY A 31 -0.69 -3.13 -25.73
N TRP A 32 -0.61 -3.82 -24.61
CA TRP A 32 -1.37 -3.48 -23.39
C TRP A 32 -0.80 -2.29 -22.65
N ARG A 33 -1.69 -1.56 -21.98
CA ARG A 33 -1.38 -0.54 -20.99
C ARG A 33 -1.63 -1.16 -19.62
N LEU A 34 -0.59 -1.73 -19.05
CA LEU A 34 -0.69 -2.61 -17.91
C LEU A 34 -0.42 -1.84 -16.61
N GLY A 35 -1.42 -1.73 -15.74
CA GLY A 35 -1.25 -1.21 -14.38
C GLY A 35 -0.73 -2.30 -13.46
N PHE A 36 0.40 -2.07 -12.78
CA PHE A 36 1.03 -3.05 -11.91
C PHE A 36 0.79 -2.71 -10.45
N THR A 37 -0.04 -3.51 -9.77
CA THR A 37 -0.48 -3.28 -8.39
C THR A 37 -0.06 -4.41 -7.45
N GLY A 38 0.02 -4.09 -6.16
CA GLY A 38 0.38 -5.00 -5.09
C GLY A 38 0.99 -4.27 -3.91
N ARG A 39 1.05 -4.92 -2.74
CA ARG A 39 1.65 -4.32 -1.53
C ARG A 39 3.13 -3.97 -1.73
N ASN A 40 3.62 -3.01 -0.96
CA ASN A 40 5.04 -2.67 -0.94
C ASN A 40 5.87 -3.86 -0.43
N GLY A 41 7.03 -4.09 -1.05
CA GLY A 41 7.91 -5.23 -0.73
C GLY A 41 7.50 -6.57 -1.36
N ARG A 42 6.45 -6.62 -2.19
CA ARG A 42 6.03 -7.85 -2.90
C ARG A 42 6.78 -8.11 -4.22
N GLY A 43 7.76 -7.27 -4.55
CA GLY A 43 8.61 -7.51 -5.70
C GLY A 43 8.20 -6.79 -6.99
N LYS A 44 7.38 -5.70 -6.94
CA LYS A 44 7.04 -4.93 -8.14
C LYS A 44 8.30 -4.43 -8.87
N THR A 45 9.13 -3.64 -8.20
CA THR A 45 10.39 -3.14 -8.76
C THR A 45 11.37 -4.27 -9.09
N THR A 46 11.36 -5.37 -8.30
CA THR A 46 12.16 -6.57 -8.59
C THR A 46 11.75 -7.19 -9.92
N PHE A 47 10.44 -7.30 -10.18
CA PHE A 47 9.94 -7.83 -11.44
C PHE A 47 10.36 -6.97 -12.64
N LEU A 48 10.26 -5.63 -12.50
CA LEU A 48 10.74 -4.72 -13.54
C LEU A 48 12.23 -4.90 -13.83
N LYS A 49 13.06 -5.06 -12.80
CA LYS A 49 14.51 -5.35 -12.93
C LYS A 49 14.81 -6.71 -13.57
N LEU A 50 13.96 -7.71 -13.31
CA LEU A 50 14.07 -9.02 -13.97
C LEU A 50 13.77 -8.91 -15.47
N LEU A 51 12.78 -8.10 -15.87
CA LEU A 51 12.51 -7.81 -17.29
C LEU A 51 13.67 -7.09 -17.97
N MET A 52 14.35 -6.18 -17.26
CA MET A 52 15.54 -5.48 -17.73
C MET A 52 16.78 -6.41 -17.81
N GLY A 53 16.73 -7.62 -17.24
CA GLY A 53 17.89 -8.51 -17.17
C GLY A 53 18.96 -8.10 -16.17
N GLU A 54 18.63 -7.20 -15.22
CA GLU A 54 19.57 -6.74 -14.18
C GLU A 54 19.80 -7.76 -13.06
N LEU A 55 18.93 -8.77 -12.95
CA LEU A 55 18.96 -9.77 -11.89
C LEU A 55 18.93 -11.19 -12.48
N GLU A 56 19.73 -12.07 -11.91
CA GLU A 56 19.72 -13.50 -12.28
C GLU A 56 18.50 -14.21 -11.70
N TYR A 57 17.82 -15.03 -12.50
CA TYR A 57 16.61 -15.75 -12.11
C TYR A 57 16.58 -17.17 -12.66
N THR A 58 15.69 -17.98 -12.13
CA THR A 58 15.40 -19.33 -12.65
C THR A 58 14.10 -19.29 -13.45
N GLY A 59 14.06 -20.00 -14.58
CA GLY A 59 12.95 -19.98 -15.53
C GLY A 59 13.32 -19.29 -16.84
N SER A 60 12.36 -18.76 -17.56
CA SER A 60 12.62 -18.02 -18.81
C SER A 60 11.68 -16.84 -19.00
N ILE A 61 12.23 -15.72 -19.45
CA ILE A 61 11.52 -14.56 -19.95
C ILE A 61 11.88 -14.41 -21.42
N SER A 62 10.88 -14.47 -22.30
CA SER A 62 11.06 -14.34 -23.75
C SER A 62 10.26 -13.15 -24.26
N ALA A 63 10.94 -12.17 -24.81
CA ALA A 63 10.34 -10.96 -25.38
C ALA A 63 10.99 -10.66 -26.73
N SER A 64 10.20 -10.06 -27.64
CA SER A 64 10.67 -9.55 -28.94
C SER A 64 10.84 -8.03 -28.96
N VAL A 65 10.75 -7.40 -27.80
CA VAL A 65 10.87 -5.94 -27.58
C VAL A 65 12.01 -5.68 -26.63
N SER A 66 12.63 -4.50 -26.76
CA SER A 66 13.52 -3.94 -25.74
C SER A 66 12.73 -3.29 -24.62
N PHE A 67 13.32 -3.22 -23.43
CA PHE A 67 12.71 -2.62 -22.25
C PHE A 67 13.47 -1.36 -21.86
N ASP A 68 12.72 -0.26 -21.65
CA ASP A 68 13.23 0.96 -21.07
C ASP A 68 12.58 1.24 -19.72
N TYR A 69 13.38 1.75 -18.76
CA TYR A 69 12.95 1.94 -17.39
C TYR A 69 12.88 3.42 -17.01
N PHE A 70 11.73 3.83 -16.46
CA PHE A 70 11.53 5.15 -15.87
C PHE A 70 11.54 5.02 -14.32
N PRO A 71 12.26 5.90 -13.59
CA PRO A 71 12.98 7.09 -14.08
C PRO A 71 14.32 6.77 -14.74
N ILE A 72 14.67 7.54 -15.78
CA ILE A 72 15.94 7.41 -16.49
C ILE A 72 17.07 7.86 -15.56
N ALA A 73 18.10 7.04 -15.43
CA ALA A 73 19.33 7.42 -14.74
C ALA A 73 20.20 8.28 -15.68
N LEU A 74 20.19 9.59 -15.49
CA LEU A 74 21.03 10.51 -16.25
C LEU A 74 22.44 10.60 -15.66
N HIS A 75 23.48 10.63 -16.50
CA HIS A 75 24.87 10.69 -16.08
C HIS A 75 25.26 12.06 -15.52
N ASP A 76 24.79 13.15 -16.13
CA ASP A 76 25.07 14.52 -15.69
C ASP A 76 23.78 15.36 -15.75
N THR A 77 23.30 15.78 -14.60
CA THR A 77 22.10 16.60 -14.47
C THR A 77 22.36 18.10 -14.51
N ALA A 78 23.62 18.51 -14.51
CA ALA A 78 24.02 19.93 -14.67
C ALA A 78 23.98 20.40 -16.13
N LEU A 79 23.97 19.45 -17.09
CA LEU A 79 23.86 19.75 -18.51
C LEU A 79 22.47 20.29 -18.88
N PRO A 80 22.38 21.08 -20.00
CA PRO A 80 21.11 21.41 -20.61
C PRO A 80 20.28 20.15 -20.89
N VAL A 81 18.94 20.26 -20.80
CA VAL A 81 18.03 19.13 -21.02
C VAL A 81 18.27 18.44 -22.36
N SER A 82 18.51 19.22 -23.43
CA SER A 82 18.79 18.70 -24.77
C SER A 82 20.03 17.81 -24.83
N GLU A 83 21.07 18.14 -24.05
CA GLU A 83 22.29 17.33 -23.94
C GLU A 83 22.14 16.17 -22.98
N ALA A 84 21.49 16.39 -21.82
CA ALA A 84 21.26 15.36 -20.82
C ALA A 84 20.37 14.20 -21.33
N LEU A 85 19.45 14.47 -22.26
CA LEU A 85 18.59 13.47 -22.89
C LEU A 85 19.11 12.93 -24.23
N ALA A 86 20.26 13.39 -24.72
CA ALA A 86 20.84 12.98 -26.03
C ALA A 86 21.12 11.46 -26.11
N GLU A 87 21.38 10.80 -24.99
CA GLU A 87 21.59 9.34 -24.94
C GLU A 87 20.26 8.54 -25.10
N VAL A 88 19.12 9.14 -24.79
CA VAL A 88 17.80 8.51 -24.85
C VAL A 88 17.09 8.85 -26.16
N VAL A 89 17.27 10.08 -26.65
CA VAL A 89 16.65 10.56 -27.88
C VAL A 89 17.61 10.38 -29.04
N SER A 90 17.30 9.45 -29.93
CA SER A 90 18.15 9.16 -31.10
C SER A 90 18.42 10.39 -31.97
N ASP A 91 19.60 10.47 -32.56
CA ASP A 91 20.00 11.55 -33.47
C ASP A 91 18.99 11.73 -34.61
N GLY A 92 18.50 12.96 -34.78
CA GLY A 92 17.48 13.32 -35.79
C GLY A 92 16.03 13.30 -35.29
N GLU A 93 15.76 12.84 -34.09
CA GLU A 93 14.38 12.73 -33.53
C GLU A 93 13.99 13.92 -32.65
N GLY A 94 14.75 14.99 -32.58
CA GLY A 94 14.43 16.19 -31.80
C GLY A 94 13.03 16.77 -32.05
N TRP A 95 12.46 16.59 -33.25
CA TRP A 95 11.08 16.97 -33.56
C TRP A 95 10.05 16.07 -32.85
N ARG A 96 10.35 14.77 -32.65
CA ARG A 96 9.49 13.85 -31.89
C ARG A 96 9.46 14.26 -30.44
N LEU A 97 10.61 14.56 -29.81
CA LEU A 97 10.67 15.06 -28.44
C LEU A 97 9.82 16.31 -28.26
N ARG A 98 9.91 17.30 -29.17
CA ARG A 98 9.10 18.52 -29.10
C ARG A 98 7.60 18.22 -29.21
N ARG A 99 7.19 17.31 -30.08
CA ARG A 99 5.81 16.85 -30.18
C ARG A 99 5.32 16.23 -28.88
N GLU A 100 6.11 15.36 -28.25
CA GLU A 100 5.78 14.73 -26.98
C GLU A 100 5.72 15.75 -25.84
N MET A 101 6.63 16.71 -25.82
CA MET A 101 6.64 17.82 -24.88
C MET A 101 5.36 18.67 -24.99
N ASP A 102 4.92 19.02 -26.21
CA ASP A 102 3.69 19.77 -26.45
C ASP A 102 2.45 19.03 -25.89
N MET A 103 2.36 17.72 -26.15
CA MET A 103 1.28 16.89 -25.60
C MET A 103 1.25 16.88 -24.05
N LEU A 104 2.42 16.99 -23.41
CA LEU A 104 2.57 17.09 -21.95
C LEU A 104 2.51 18.54 -21.44
N GLY A 105 2.37 19.53 -22.36
CA GLY A 105 2.30 20.97 -22.07
C GLY A 105 3.56 21.49 -21.44
N LEU A 106 4.69 21.09 -21.97
CA LEU A 106 6.02 21.60 -21.65
C LEU A 106 6.46 22.61 -22.68
N ASP A 107 7.08 23.71 -22.23
CA ASP A 107 7.66 24.72 -23.11
C ASP A 107 8.98 24.22 -23.69
N GLU A 108 9.22 24.47 -24.99
CA GLU A 108 10.50 24.15 -25.64
C GLU A 108 11.69 24.86 -25.01
N ALA A 109 11.50 26.04 -24.42
CA ALA A 109 12.54 26.77 -23.69
C ALA A 109 13.18 25.98 -22.53
N LEU A 110 12.52 24.92 -22.06
CA LEU A 110 13.09 24.02 -21.05
C LEU A 110 14.30 23.22 -21.57
N LEU A 111 14.40 23.01 -22.88
CA LEU A 111 15.51 22.26 -23.50
C LEU A 111 16.88 22.90 -23.28
N ASP A 112 16.93 24.23 -23.16
CA ASP A 112 18.17 25.00 -22.97
C ASP A 112 18.53 25.18 -21.47
N ARG A 113 17.64 24.77 -20.55
CA ARG A 113 17.88 24.89 -19.10
C ARG A 113 18.63 23.67 -18.55
N PRO A 114 19.47 23.85 -17.51
CA PRO A 114 20.06 22.73 -16.79
C PRO A 114 18.95 21.80 -16.23
N PHE A 115 19.13 20.48 -16.38
CA PHE A 115 18.12 19.51 -15.96
C PHE A 115 17.86 19.59 -14.44
N ASP A 116 18.86 19.87 -13.63
CA ASP A 116 18.74 20.00 -12.17
C ASP A 116 17.96 21.26 -11.73
N SER A 117 17.86 22.28 -12.61
CA SER A 117 17.08 23.51 -12.36
C SER A 117 15.55 23.32 -12.51
N LEU A 118 15.13 22.19 -13.09
CA LEU A 118 13.72 21.90 -13.34
C LEU A 118 13.01 21.45 -12.09
N SER A 119 11.70 21.76 -11.99
CA SER A 119 10.83 21.18 -10.96
C SER A 119 10.70 19.67 -11.14
N GLY A 120 10.40 18.96 -10.05
CA GLY A 120 10.20 17.50 -10.10
C GLY A 120 9.14 17.07 -11.12
N GLY A 121 8.06 17.85 -11.26
CA GLY A 121 7.00 17.58 -12.23
C GLY A 121 7.44 17.83 -13.69
N GLU A 122 8.27 18.84 -13.97
CA GLU A 122 8.85 19.07 -15.28
C GLU A 122 9.83 17.95 -15.66
N ARG A 123 10.70 17.53 -14.72
CA ARG A 123 11.62 16.40 -14.90
C ARG A 123 10.88 15.12 -15.27
N THR A 124 9.83 14.78 -14.51
CA THR A 124 9.00 13.60 -14.78
C THR A 124 8.39 13.63 -16.17
N LYS A 125 7.77 14.75 -16.54
CA LYS A 125 7.15 14.91 -17.87
C LYS A 125 8.15 14.86 -19.01
N LEU A 126 9.34 15.50 -18.85
CA LEU A 126 10.40 15.48 -19.85
C LEU A 126 10.99 14.08 -20.06
N GLN A 127 11.24 13.34 -18.99
CA GLN A 127 11.74 11.97 -19.12
C GLN A 127 10.72 11.08 -19.83
N LEU A 128 9.41 11.20 -19.49
CA LEU A 128 8.35 10.47 -20.18
C LEU A 128 8.28 10.86 -21.67
N ALA A 129 8.41 12.16 -21.99
CA ALA A 129 8.46 12.63 -23.38
C ALA A 129 9.61 12.00 -24.15
N ALA A 130 10.82 11.96 -23.56
CA ALA A 130 12.00 11.39 -24.18
C ALA A 130 11.83 9.87 -24.43
N MET A 131 11.34 9.12 -23.45
CA MET A 131 11.14 7.68 -23.57
C MET A 131 10.13 7.30 -24.67
N PHE A 132 9.07 8.08 -24.85
CA PHE A 132 8.07 7.84 -25.89
C PHE A 132 8.47 8.36 -27.28
N THR A 133 9.69 8.86 -27.48
CA THR A 133 10.24 9.13 -28.82
C THR A 133 10.56 7.85 -29.57
N ASN A 134 10.96 6.80 -28.85
CA ASN A 134 11.24 5.48 -29.41
C ASN A 134 9.96 4.62 -29.38
N GLU A 135 9.40 4.31 -30.54
CA GLU A 135 8.14 3.59 -30.68
C GLU A 135 8.27 2.06 -30.55
N ASP A 136 9.51 1.54 -30.59
CA ASP A 136 9.80 0.10 -30.58
C ASP A 136 10.02 -0.47 -29.17
N ASP A 137 10.19 0.39 -28.15
CA ASP A 137 10.46 -0.02 -26.79
C ASP A 137 9.17 -0.25 -25.99
N PHE A 138 9.25 -1.22 -25.09
CA PHE A 138 8.21 -1.48 -24.10
C PHE A 138 8.62 -0.83 -22.77
N LEU A 139 7.83 0.17 -22.32
CA LEU A 139 8.23 1.01 -21.21
C LEU A 139 7.84 0.42 -19.84
N LEU A 140 8.79 0.47 -18.91
CA LEU A 140 8.61 0.10 -17.52
C LEU A 140 8.60 1.38 -16.67
N ILE A 141 7.41 1.86 -16.29
CA ILE A 141 7.21 3.15 -15.64
C ILE A 141 6.96 2.91 -14.14
N ASP A 142 7.92 3.29 -13.29
CA ASP A 142 7.82 3.10 -11.84
C ASP A 142 7.55 4.42 -11.12
N GLU A 143 6.34 4.57 -10.54
CA GLU A 143 5.88 5.68 -9.71
C GLU A 143 6.06 7.10 -10.31
N PRO A 144 5.55 7.39 -11.52
CA PRO A 144 5.71 8.71 -12.14
C PRO A 144 4.89 9.81 -11.44
N THR A 145 3.97 9.44 -10.54
CA THR A 145 3.05 10.36 -9.87
C THR A 145 3.64 11.08 -8.67
N ASN A 146 4.82 10.66 -8.17
CA ASN A 146 5.37 11.15 -6.89
C ASN A 146 5.71 12.65 -6.85
N HIS A 147 5.96 13.28 -8.01
CA HIS A 147 6.32 14.70 -8.09
C HIS A 147 5.29 15.54 -8.86
N LEU A 148 4.16 14.93 -9.22
CA LEU A 148 3.10 15.60 -9.96
C LEU A 148 2.00 16.10 -9.04
N ASP A 149 1.58 17.33 -9.24
CA ASP A 149 0.35 17.85 -8.66
C ASP A 149 -0.89 17.26 -9.37
N GLU A 150 -2.08 17.55 -8.88
CA GLU A 150 -3.34 16.99 -9.41
C GLU A 150 -3.49 17.27 -10.92
N ALA A 151 -3.23 18.50 -11.37
CA ALA A 151 -3.30 18.87 -12.79
C ALA A 151 -2.24 18.16 -13.65
N GLY A 152 -1.03 17.98 -13.09
CA GLY A 152 0.05 17.24 -13.72
C GLY A 152 -0.28 15.76 -13.89
N ARG A 153 -0.84 15.12 -12.87
CA ARG A 153 -1.31 13.72 -12.92
C ARG A 153 -2.38 13.52 -13.99
N GLU A 154 -3.40 14.39 -14.03
CA GLU A 154 -4.45 14.31 -15.03
C GLU A 154 -3.90 14.46 -16.46
N ARG A 155 -2.95 15.39 -16.67
CA ARG A 155 -2.32 15.58 -17.98
C ARG A 155 -1.50 14.37 -18.41
N VAL A 156 -0.69 13.81 -17.51
CA VAL A 156 0.12 12.61 -17.79
C VAL A 156 -0.78 11.38 -18.00
N ALA A 157 -1.85 11.20 -17.22
CA ALA A 157 -2.80 10.11 -17.44
C ALA A 157 -3.45 10.19 -18.84
N ARG A 158 -3.89 11.40 -19.23
CA ARG A 158 -4.46 11.65 -20.57
C ARG A 158 -3.45 11.40 -21.70
N TYR A 159 -2.17 11.72 -21.46
CA TYR A 159 -1.08 11.43 -22.36
C TYR A 159 -0.84 9.92 -22.50
N LEU A 160 -0.66 9.20 -21.37
CA LEU A 160 -0.43 7.76 -21.36
C LEU A 160 -1.59 6.96 -21.98
N ARG A 161 -2.82 7.43 -21.82
CA ARG A 161 -4.00 6.82 -22.45
C ARG A 161 -3.90 6.72 -23.97
N ARG A 162 -3.14 7.61 -24.61
CA ARG A 162 -2.92 7.64 -26.07
C ARG A 162 -1.73 6.75 -26.49
N LYS A 163 -0.95 6.28 -25.54
CA LYS A 163 0.22 5.41 -25.76
C LYS A 163 -0.14 3.94 -25.62
N ARG A 164 0.77 3.08 -26.02
CA ARG A 164 0.65 1.62 -25.91
C ARG A 164 2.00 1.03 -25.48
N GLY A 165 1.97 -0.20 -25.00
CA GLY A 165 3.19 -0.94 -24.71
C GLY A 165 3.92 -0.44 -23.47
N PHE A 166 3.26 -0.49 -22.30
CA PHE A 166 3.94 -0.16 -21.05
C PHE A 166 3.38 -0.92 -19.85
N ILE A 167 4.24 -1.10 -18.85
CA ILE A 167 3.84 -1.44 -17.48
C ILE A 167 3.98 -0.18 -16.63
N LEU A 168 2.92 0.15 -15.89
CA LEU A 168 2.85 1.30 -15.01
C LEU A 168 2.67 0.86 -13.56
N VAL A 169 3.67 1.10 -12.72
CA VAL A 169 3.53 1.00 -11.27
C VAL A 169 3.07 2.35 -10.75
N SER A 170 1.93 2.40 -10.10
CA SER A 170 1.45 3.60 -9.41
C SER A 170 0.54 3.23 -8.24
N HIS A 171 0.54 4.11 -7.24
CA HIS A 171 -0.33 4.03 -6.07
C HIS A 171 -1.50 5.02 -6.13
N ASP A 172 -1.74 5.66 -7.26
CA ASP A 172 -2.84 6.59 -7.51
C ASP A 172 -3.95 5.89 -8.32
N ARG A 173 -5.12 5.71 -7.68
CA ARG A 173 -6.28 5.03 -8.29
C ARG A 173 -6.81 5.77 -9.52
N ALA A 174 -7.05 7.07 -9.37
CA ALA A 174 -7.60 7.90 -10.45
C ALA A 174 -6.64 7.98 -11.64
N PHE A 175 -5.33 7.98 -11.37
CA PHE A 175 -4.30 7.96 -12.40
C PHE A 175 -4.31 6.63 -13.17
N LEU A 176 -4.36 5.48 -12.47
CA LEU A 176 -4.47 4.17 -13.10
C LEU A 176 -5.73 4.05 -13.95
N ASP A 177 -6.91 4.40 -13.40
CA ASP A 177 -8.18 4.36 -14.13
C ASP A 177 -8.16 5.24 -15.38
N GLY A 178 -7.40 6.34 -15.32
CA GLY A 178 -7.25 7.28 -16.44
C GLY A 178 -6.43 6.75 -17.62
N CYS A 179 -5.58 5.73 -17.46
CA CYS A 179 -4.59 5.39 -18.48
C CYS A 179 -4.38 3.90 -18.77
N VAL A 180 -4.79 2.97 -17.89
CA VAL A 180 -4.56 1.53 -18.08
C VAL A 180 -5.80 0.81 -18.62
N ASP A 181 -5.61 -0.37 -19.23
CA ASP A 181 -6.67 -1.26 -19.71
C ASP A 181 -6.54 -2.71 -19.22
N HIS A 182 -5.44 -3.02 -18.56
CA HIS A 182 -5.20 -4.30 -17.90
C HIS A 182 -4.51 -4.06 -16.55
N ILE A 183 -4.77 -4.94 -15.58
CA ILE A 183 -4.13 -4.91 -14.27
C ILE A 183 -3.33 -6.18 -14.07
N LEU A 184 -2.04 -6.04 -13.77
CA LEU A 184 -1.16 -7.05 -13.25
C LEU A 184 -1.14 -6.92 -11.72
N SER A 185 -1.59 -7.94 -11.00
CA SER A 185 -1.59 -7.93 -9.53
C SER A 185 -0.66 -8.99 -8.97
N ILE A 186 0.22 -8.59 -8.05
CA ILE A 186 1.02 -9.52 -7.25
C ILE A 186 0.30 -9.77 -5.93
N ASN A 187 -0.09 -11.03 -5.71
CA ASN A 187 -0.56 -11.56 -4.44
C ASN A 187 0.59 -12.36 -3.76
N ARG A 188 0.36 -12.86 -2.54
CA ARG A 188 1.39 -13.65 -1.81
C ARG A 188 1.90 -14.87 -2.55
N ALA A 189 1.08 -15.49 -3.37
CA ALA A 189 1.37 -16.78 -3.98
C ALA A 189 1.23 -16.78 -5.51
N ASP A 190 0.68 -15.72 -6.10
CA ASP A 190 0.32 -15.73 -7.51
C ASP A 190 0.40 -14.34 -8.14
N ILE A 191 0.63 -14.31 -9.45
CA ILE A 191 0.55 -13.13 -10.30
C ILE A 191 -0.64 -13.33 -11.25
N GLU A 192 -1.57 -12.40 -11.22
CA GLU A 192 -2.78 -12.46 -12.05
C GLU A 192 -2.83 -11.24 -12.98
N VAL A 193 -3.16 -11.49 -14.26
CA VAL A 193 -3.44 -10.44 -15.23
C VAL A 193 -4.95 -10.41 -15.47
N THR A 194 -5.56 -9.25 -15.28
CA THR A 194 -7.00 -9.05 -15.43
C THR A 194 -7.26 -7.92 -16.42
N GLN A 195 -8.18 -8.11 -17.36
CA GLN A 195 -8.63 -7.07 -18.27
C GLN A 195 -9.55 -6.09 -17.53
N GLY A 196 -9.37 -4.80 -17.75
CA GLY A 196 -10.13 -3.71 -17.16
C GLY A 196 -9.23 -2.67 -16.52
N ASP A 197 -9.83 -1.59 -16.02
CA ASP A 197 -9.18 -0.56 -15.23
C ASP A 197 -9.03 -1.00 -13.77
N PHE A 198 -8.40 -0.15 -12.97
CA PHE A 198 -8.16 -0.45 -11.56
C PHE A 198 -9.45 -0.60 -10.76
N SER A 199 -10.44 0.27 -10.99
CA SER A 199 -11.73 0.22 -10.30
C SER A 199 -12.47 -1.09 -10.56
N THR A 200 -12.50 -1.56 -11.80
CA THR A 200 -13.09 -2.86 -12.19
C THR A 200 -12.35 -4.03 -11.51
N TRP A 201 -11.03 -3.98 -11.48
CA TRP A 201 -10.21 -5.00 -10.81
C TRP A 201 -10.50 -5.02 -9.30
N LEU A 202 -10.59 -3.84 -8.67
CA LEU A 202 -10.84 -3.70 -7.23
C LEU A 202 -12.21 -4.28 -6.86
N GLU A 203 -13.28 -3.94 -7.59
CA GLU A 203 -14.62 -4.49 -7.37
C GLU A 203 -14.63 -6.02 -7.47
N ASN A 204 -13.96 -6.57 -8.48
CA ASN A 204 -13.84 -8.01 -8.65
C ASN A 204 -13.06 -8.66 -7.51
N LYS A 205 -11.98 -8.03 -7.05
CA LYS A 205 -11.20 -8.48 -5.90
C LYS A 205 -12.04 -8.48 -4.63
N GLU A 206 -12.72 -7.38 -4.30
CA GLU A 206 -13.58 -7.27 -3.12
C GLU A 206 -14.73 -8.29 -3.12
N ARG A 207 -15.28 -8.59 -4.31
CA ARG A 207 -16.31 -9.61 -4.46
C ARG A 207 -15.76 -11.01 -4.18
N ARG A 208 -14.54 -11.30 -4.68
CA ARG A 208 -13.84 -12.56 -4.39
C ARG A 208 -13.51 -12.68 -2.90
N ASP A 209 -12.91 -11.64 -2.33
CA ASP A 209 -12.52 -11.60 -0.91
C ASP A 209 -13.75 -11.80 0.01
N ARG A 210 -14.88 -11.16 -0.29
CA ARG A 210 -16.14 -11.36 0.44
C ARG A 210 -16.67 -12.80 0.33
N TYR A 211 -16.60 -13.39 -0.85
CA TYR A 211 -17.02 -14.78 -1.05
C TYR A 211 -16.13 -15.74 -0.27
N GLU A 212 -14.82 -15.57 -0.35
CA GLU A 212 -13.83 -16.40 0.34
C GLU A 212 -13.92 -16.25 1.87
N LEU A 213 -14.17 -15.03 2.38
CA LEU A 213 -14.43 -14.80 3.81
C LEU A 213 -15.70 -15.53 4.28
N ALA A 214 -16.78 -15.45 3.52
CA ALA A 214 -18.03 -16.13 3.85
C ALA A 214 -17.86 -17.66 3.80
N GLU A 215 -17.10 -18.17 2.84
CA GLU A 215 -16.78 -19.60 2.75
C GLU A 215 -15.88 -20.03 3.92
N ASN A 216 -14.87 -19.24 4.27
CA ASN A 216 -14.02 -19.49 5.43
C ASN A 216 -14.80 -19.53 6.75
N ASP A 217 -15.76 -18.61 6.95
CA ASP A 217 -16.60 -18.61 8.14
C ASP A 217 -17.52 -19.84 8.20
N ARG A 218 -18.03 -20.26 7.04
CA ARG A 218 -18.79 -21.52 6.94
C ARG A 218 -17.92 -22.72 7.29
N LEU A 219 -16.69 -22.76 6.74
CA LEU A 219 -15.73 -23.83 6.98
C LEU A 219 -15.28 -23.88 8.44
N LYS A 220 -14.99 -22.72 9.06
CA LYS A 220 -14.67 -22.63 10.50
C LYS A 220 -15.79 -23.14 11.38
N LYS A 221 -17.05 -22.83 11.03
CA LYS A 221 -18.24 -23.38 11.75
C LYS A 221 -18.38 -24.89 11.57
N GLU A 222 -18.09 -25.42 10.38
CA GLU A 222 -18.10 -26.87 10.13
C GLU A 222 -16.97 -27.59 10.90
N ILE A 223 -15.75 -27.03 10.87
CA ILE A 223 -14.62 -27.54 11.64
C ILE A 223 -14.95 -27.57 13.13
N GLY A 224 -15.46 -26.47 13.68
CA GLY A 224 -15.86 -26.40 15.09
C GLY A 224 -16.93 -27.44 15.46
N ARG A 225 -17.89 -27.71 14.57
CA ARG A 225 -18.88 -28.79 14.77
C ARG A 225 -18.25 -30.19 14.75
N LEU A 226 -17.33 -30.42 13.84
CA LEU A 226 -16.63 -31.71 13.73
C LEU A 226 -15.69 -31.94 14.92
N GLU A 227 -14.96 -30.89 15.36
CA GLU A 227 -14.13 -30.95 16.57
C GLU A 227 -14.96 -31.21 17.82
N ALA A 228 -16.10 -30.54 17.98
CA ALA A 228 -17.01 -30.78 19.09
C ALA A 228 -17.55 -32.23 19.11
N ALA A 229 -17.94 -32.73 17.93
CA ALA A 229 -18.38 -34.12 17.79
C ALA A 229 -17.27 -35.14 18.06
N ALA A 230 -16.04 -34.85 17.68
CA ALA A 230 -14.85 -35.67 17.97
C ALA A 230 -14.54 -35.67 19.48
N ARG A 231 -14.58 -34.52 20.14
CA ARG A 231 -14.38 -34.38 21.60
C ARG A 231 -15.47 -35.14 22.38
N GLU A 232 -16.73 -35.04 21.98
CA GLU A 232 -17.83 -35.75 22.59
C GLU A 232 -17.66 -37.27 22.48
N LYS A 233 -17.29 -37.77 21.28
CA LYS A 233 -17.02 -39.21 21.07
C LYS A 233 -15.80 -39.70 21.86
N ALA A 234 -14.72 -38.88 21.96
CA ALA A 234 -13.56 -39.23 22.77
C ALA A 234 -13.92 -39.32 24.26
N GLN A 235 -14.75 -38.39 24.78
CA GLN A 235 -15.25 -38.43 26.14
C GLN A 235 -16.13 -39.68 26.38
N TRP A 236 -16.96 -40.08 25.41
CA TRP A 236 -17.74 -41.29 25.50
C TRP A 236 -16.89 -42.54 25.52
N ALA A 237 -15.81 -42.58 24.71
CA ALA A 237 -14.88 -43.70 24.69
C ALA A 237 -14.11 -43.80 26.02
N ASP A 238 -13.67 -42.66 26.58
CA ASP A 238 -13.00 -42.62 27.90
C ASP A 238 -13.92 -43.00 29.05
N LYS A 239 -15.19 -42.57 29.06
CA LYS A 239 -16.20 -43.00 30.02
C LYS A 239 -16.47 -44.51 29.93
N ALA A 240 -16.55 -45.05 28.70
CA ALA A 240 -16.72 -46.48 28.49
C ALA A 240 -15.50 -47.31 28.96
N GLU A 241 -14.29 -46.76 28.87
CA GLU A 241 -13.06 -47.36 29.34
C GLU A 241 -12.94 -47.31 30.87
N ARG A 242 -13.28 -46.18 31.49
CA ARG A 242 -13.35 -46.04 32.96
C ARG A 242 -14.43 -46.94 33.59
N ALA A 243 -15.52 -47.14 32.90
CA ALA A 243 -16.57 -48.09 33.34
C ALA A 243 -16.09 -49.56 33.35
N LYS A 244 -15.03 -49.88 32.61
CA LYS A 244 -14.37 -51.22 32.62
C LYS A 244 -13.46 -51.43 33.84
N ILE A 245 -12.88 -50.36 34.38
CA ILE A 245 -11.90 -50.40 35.46
C ILE A 245 -12.58 -50.40 36.84
N GLY A 246 -13.89 -50.13 36.93
CA GLY A 246 -14.68 -50.20 38.15
C GLY A 246 -14.82 -51.63 38.65
N PHE A 247 -13.77 -52.10 39.32
CA PHE A 247 -13.84 -53.36 40.09
C PHE A 247 -14.49 -53.06 41.45
N ASP A 248 -15.71 -53.56 41.61
CA ASP A 248 -16.39 -53.56 42.92
C ASP A 248 -16.08 -54.91 43.57
N PRO A 249 -15.27 -54.99 44.62
CA PRO A 249 -14.88 -56.23 45.24
C PRO A 249 -15.99 -56.94 45.96
N THR A 250 -17.17 -56.29 46.11
CA THR A 250 -18.32 -56.84 46.84
C THR A 250 -19.36 -57.55 45.94
N LYS A 251 -19.17 -57.55 44.61
CA LYS A 251 -20.07 -58.21 43.67
C LYS A 251 -19.41 -59.41 43.05
N THR A 252 -19.72 -60.60 43.56
CA THR A 252 -19.39 -61.90 43.04
C THR A 252 -20.11 -62.14 41.70
N GLU A 253 -19.35 -62.69 40.70
CA GLU A 253 -19.77 -63.15 39.39
C GLU A 253 -20.13 -62.13 38.30
N LYS A 254 -19.10 -61.80 37.50
CA LYS A 254 -19.35 -61.37 36.12
C LYS A 254 -18.73 -62.42 35.17
N SER A 255 -19.59 -63.00 34.35
CA SER A 255 -19.22 -63.99 33.33
C SER A 255 -18.13 -63.51 32.41
N MET A 256 -17.09 -64.31 32.18
CA MET A 256 -15.93 -64.00 31.34
C MET A 256 -16.28 -63.68 29.87
N GLY A 257 -17.45 -64.12 29.36
CA GLY A 257 -17.91 -63.89 28.00
C GLY A 257 -18.27 -62.42 27.66
N ARG A 258 -18.68 -61.63 28.64
CA ARG A 258 -19.00 -60.19 28.43
C ARG A 258 -17.77 -59.32 28.26
N ARG A 259 -16.63 -59.64 28.86
CA ARG A 259 -15.38 -58.87 28.75
C ARG A 259 -14.79 -58.90 27.34
N ALA A 260 -14.83 -60.03 26.65
CA ALA A 260 -14.37 -60.13 25.28
C ALA A 260 -15.26 -59.37 24.30
N TYR A 261 -16.57 -59.40 24.49
CA TYR A 261 -17.51 -58.64 23.66
C TYR A 261 -17.40 -57.10 23.87
N GLU A 262 -17.28 -56.63 25.10
CA GLU A 262 -17.08 -55.20 25.40
C GLU A 262 -15.72 -54.70 24.94
N GLY A 263 -14.65 -55.52 25.00
CA GLY A 263 -13.33 -55.25 24.45
C GLY A 263 -13.33 -55.11 22.93
N ALA A 264 -14.06 -55.97 22.23
CA ALA A 264 -14.20 -55.89 20.77
C ALA A 264 -15.00 -54.66 20.34
N LYS A 265 -16.08 -54.31 21.08
CA LYS A 265 -16.89 -53.12 20.84
C LYS A 265 -16.11 -51.82 21.05
N SER A 266 -15.29 -51.76 22.10
CA SER A 266 -14.43 -50.60 22.40
C SER A 266 -13.31 -50.43 21.33
N LYS A 267 -12.62 -51.52 20.89
CA LYS A 267 -11.65 -51.48 19.79
C LYS A 267 -12.30 -50.96 18.49
N LYS A 268 -13.53 -51.41 18.19
CA LYS A 268 -14.24 -50.94 16.98
C LYS A 268 -14.65 -49.46 17.09
N SER A 269 -15.00 -48.99 18.27
CA SER A 269 -15.27 -47.59 18.53
C SER A 269 -14.04 -46.69 18.43
N MET A 270 -12.91 -47.12 19.03
CA MET A 270 -11.60 -46.44 18.88
C MET A 270 -11.11 -46.38 17.44
N LYS A 271 -11.26 -47.44 16.68
CA LYS A 271 -10.88 -47.46 15.27
C LYS A 271 -11.73 -46.50 14.44
N ARG A 272 -13.01 -46.34 14.76
CA ARG A 272 -13.90 -45.36 14.13
C ARG A 272 -13.55 -43.91 14.55
N ALA A 273 -13.21 -43.69 15.81
CA ALA A 273 -12.79 -42.36 16.30
C ALA A 273 -11.50 -41.91 15.59
N LYS A 274 -10.45 -42.76 15.52
CA LYS A 274 -9.21 -42.49 14.80
C LYS A 274 -9.41 -42.25 13.30
N ALA A 275 -10.35 -42.91 12.65
CA ALA A 275 -10.65 -42.70 11.24
C ALA A 275 -11.38 -41.35 11.02
N ILE A 276 -12.17 -40.91 11.98
CA ILE A 276 -12.83 -39.59 11.95
C ILE A 276 -11.81 -38.48 12.20
N ASP A 277 -10.93 -38.62 13.21
CA ASP A 277 -9.86 -37.68 13.50
C ASP A 277 -8.95 -37.45 12.28
N ARG A 278 -8.58 -38.54 11.58
CA ARG A 278 -7.78 -38.45 10.36
C ARG A 278 -8.50 -37.69 9.26
N ARG A 279 -9.81 -37.94 9.05
CA ARG A 279 -10.62 -37.18 8.07
C ARG A 279 -10.78 -35.70 8.44
N ILE A 280 -10.84 -35.39 9.72
CA ILE A 280 -10.88 -34.01 10.21
C ILE A 280 -9.55 -33.33 9.95
N GLN A 281 -8.44 -34.00 10.26
CA GLN A 281 -7.10 -33.46 10.01
C GLN A 281 -6.83 -33.22 8.54
N ASP A 282 -7.14 -34.19 7.68
CA ASP A 282 -7.03 -34.08 6.22
C ASP A 282 -7.89 -32.92 5.68
N SER A 283 -9.11 -32.72 6.24
CA SER A 283 -9.99 -31.61 5.87
C SER A 283 -9.47 -30.27 6.38
N ILE A 284 -8.86 -30.18 7.55
CA ILE A 284 -8.25 -28.96 8.11
C ILE A 284 -7.04 -28.59 7.26
N GLU A 285 -6.23 -29.54 6.85
CA GLU A 285 -5.02 -29.33 6.06
C GLU A 285 -5.36 -28.78 4.67
N GLN A 286 -6.31 -29.41 3.95
CA GLN A 286 -6.81 -28.92 2.66
C GLN A 286 -7.45 -27.53 2.76
N LYS A 287 -8.14 -27.22 3.85
CA LYS A 287 -8.82 -25.94 4.04
C LYS A 287 -7.88 -24.84 4.56
N SER A 288 -6.81 -25.20 5.27
CA SER A 288 -5.76 -24.26 5.67
C SER A 288 -4.95 -23.73 4.48
N GLU A 289 -4.85 -24.51 3.40
CA GLU A 289 -4.21 -24.07 2.15
C GLU A 289 -5.04 -23.00 1.43
N LEU A 290 -6.36 -23.11 1.46
CA LEU A 290 -7.27 -22.07 0.92
C LEU A 290 -7.22 -20.75 1.70
N LEU A 291 -6.98 -20.80 3.03
CA LEU A 291 -6.85 -19.62 3.89
C LEU A 291 -5.56 -18.80 3.65
N LYS A 292 -4.56 -19.33 2.98
CA LYS A 292 -3.26 -18.65 2.73
C LYS A 292 -3.33 -17.49 1.75
N ASN A 293 -4.35 -17.40 0.92
CA ASN A 293 -4.47 -16.40 -0.14
C ASN A 293 -5.27 -15.13 0.24
N LEU A 294 -5.89 -15.12 1.42
CA LEU A 294 -6.61 -13.94 1.88
C LEU A 294 -5.64 -12.93 2.52
N GLU A 295 -5.37 -11.85 1.82
CA GLU A 295 -4.79 -10.65 2.41
C GLU A 295 -5.89 -9.91 3.18
N THR A 296 -6.22 -10.38 4.38
CA THR A 296 -7.13 -9.64 5.26
C THR A 296 -6.44 -8.37 5.74
N ALA A 297 -7.05 -7.23 5.39
CA ALA A 297 -6.70 -5.96 5.98
C ALA A 297 -7.18 -5.99 7.45
N ASP A 298 -6.24 -5.94 8.38
CA ASP A 298 -6.59 -5.84 9.81
C ASP A 298 -7.11 -4.43 10.11
N ASP A 299 -8.21 -4.32 10.87
CA ASP A 299 -8.80 -3.04 11.26
C ASP A 299 -7.81 -2.15 12.04
N LEU A 300 -7.54 -0.98 11.51
CA LEU A 300 -6.83 0.08 12.23
C LEU A 300 -7.80 0.74 13.23
N LYS A 301 -7.25 1.34 14.29
CA LYS A 301 -8.06 2.08 15.27
C LYS A 301 -7.41 3.43 15.58
N LEU A 302 -8.20 4.49 15.47
CA LEU A 302 -7.86 5.85 15.88
C LEU A 302 -8.75 6.22 17.08
N SER A 303 -8.20 6.94 18.05
CA SER A 303 -8.91 7.38 19.24
C SER A 303 -8.68 8.89 19.42
N PRO A 304 -9.37 9.74 18.63
CA PRO A 304 -9.20 11.18 18.71
C PRO A 304 -9.70 11.71 20.06
N LEU A 305 -9.08 12.78 20.54
CA LEU A 305 -9.56 13.52 21.69
C LEU A 305 -10.68 14.49 21.25
N ARG A 306 -11.69 14.64 22.09
CA ARG A 306 -12.71 15.65 21.90
C ARG A 306 -12.35 16.89 22.71
N HIS A 307 -12.36 18.07 22.05
CA HIS A 307 -12.11 19.34 22.70
C HIS A 307 -13.44 19.91 23.26
N TYR A 308 -13.35 20.76 24.29
CA TYR A 308 -14.54 21.43 24.86
C TYR A 308 -15.12 22.51 23.95
N SER A 309 -14.26 23.11 23.08
CA SER A 309 -14.67 24.11 22.08
C SER A 309 -15.01 23.43 20.76
N GLU A 310 -16.09 23.88 20.12
CA GLU A 310 -16.51 23.47 18.78
C GLU A 310 -15.52 23.97 17.71
N ARG A 311 -15.10 25.26 17.84
CA ARG A 311 -14.10 25.87 16.96
C ARG A 311 -12.71 25.61 17.54
N LEU A 312 -11.84 25.00 16.72
CA LEU A 312 -10.50 24.59 17.13
C LEU A 312 -9.41 25.52 16.60
N LEU A 313 -9.59 25.99 15.35
CA LEU A 313 -8.64 26.83 14.65
C LEU A 313 -9.37 27.83 13.78
N GLU A 314 -8.81 29.06 13.65
CA GLU A 314 -9.28 30.07 12.71
C GLU A 314 -8.07 30.79 12.12
N LEU A 315 -8.05 30.94 10.80
CA LEU A 315 -7.10 31.74 10.04
C LEU A 315 -7.86 32.91 9.42
N ARG A 316 -7.30 34.14 9.51
CA ARG A 316 -7.87 35.35 8.93
C ARG A 316 -6.81 36.07 8.12
N GLU A 317 -7.08 36.25 6.83
CA GLU A 317 -6.23 36.98 5.89
C GLU A 317 -4.76 36.58 6.02
N LEU A 318 -4.53 35.24 6.16
CA LEU A 318 -3.18 34.67 6.33
C LEU A 318 -2.43 34.70 5.01
N GLU A 319 -1.30 35.39 4.99
CA GLU A 319 -0.34 35.36 3.89
C GLU A 319 1.03 34.92 4.41
N ILE A 320 1.72 34.08 3.69
CA ILE A 320 3.07 33.61 4.00
C ILE A 320 4.05 34.32 3.08
N ASP A 321 5.07 34.96 3.65
CA ASP A 321 6.13 35.64 2.90
C ASP A 321 7.52 35.25 3.43
N TYR A 322 8.30 34.60 2.60
CA TYR A 322 9.70 34.29 2.87
C TYR A 322 10.69 35.38 2.40
N GLY A 323 10.20 36.58 2.12
CA GLY A 323 11.01 37.72 1.68
C GLY A 323 11.16 37.86 0.16
N ALA A 324 10.51 36.99 -0.62
CA ALA A 324 10.44 37.07 -2.08
C ALA A 324 9.05 37.50 -2.60
N GLY A 325 8.15 37.94 -1.70
CA GLY A 325 6.74 38.25 -1.94
C GLY A 325 5.82 37.16 -1.39
N ALA A 326 4.53 37.49 -1.28
CA ALA A 326 3.51 36.52 -0.82
C ALA A 326 3.41 35.34 -1.74
N ILE A 327 3.41 34.12 -1.15
CA ILE A 327 3.42 32.86 -1.91
C ILE A 327 2.03 32.53 -2.47
N ALA A 328 0.96 33.00 -1.81
CA ALA A 328 -0.43 32.71 -2.18
C ALA A 328 -1.34 33.91 -1.88
N GLN A 329 -2.59 33.85 -2.37
CA GLN A 329 -3.63 34.81 -1.97
C GLN A 329 -3.94 34.67 -0.48
N PRO A 330 -4.45 35.75 0.19
CA PRO A 330 -4.83 35.71 1.58
C PRO A 330 -5.80 34.56 1.89
N LEU A 331 -5.46 33.77 2.88
CA LEU A 331 -6.21 32.57 3.25
C LEU A 331 -7.03 32.80 4.52
N SER A 332 -8.33 32.56 4.43
CA SER A 332 -9.23 32.68 5.58
C SER A 332 -10.13 31.45 5.67
N PHE A 333 -10.08 30.73 6.79
CA PHE A 333 -11.00 29.64 7.10
C PHE A 333 -11.03 29.30 8.58
N GLU A 334 -12.05 28.55 9.00
CA GLU A 334 -12.13 27.98 10.33
C GLU A 334 -12.18 26.44 10.28
N LEU A 335 -11.61 25.80 11.31
CA LEU A 335 -11.71 24.36 11.53
C LEU A 335 -12.56 24.10 12.76
N ARG A 336 -13.62 23.33 12.57
CA ARG A 336 -14.50 22.86 13.64
C ARG A 336 -14.24 21.39 13.96
N GLN A 337 -14.68 21.00 15.15
CA GLN A 337 -14.56 19.61 15.60
C GLN A 337 -15.29 18.66 14.65
N GLY A 338 -14.63 17.55 14.27
CA GLY A 338 -15.13 16.55 13.32
C GLY A 338 -14.97 16.92 11.84
N GLN A 339 -14.53 18.15 11.49
CA GLN A 339 -14.26 18.50 10.10
C GLN A 339 -12.91 17.92 9.61
N ARG A 340 -12.89 17.55 8.35
CA ARG A 340 -11.68 17.10 7.63
C ARG A 340 -11.49 18.00 6.41
N ILE A 341 -10.55 18.95 6.53
CA ILE A 341 -10.27 19.97 5.51
C ILE A 341 -9.10 19.53 4.65
N ALA A 342 -9.32 19.41 3.33
CA ALA A 342 -8.26 19.23 2.34
C ALA A 342 -7.78 20.59 1.82
N LEU A 343 -6.47 20.88 1.94
CA LEU A 343 -5.84 22.02 1.28
C LEU A 343 -5.39 21.59 -0.13
N ARG A 344 -6.01 22.17 -1.16
CA ARG A 344 -5.74 21.87 -2.57
C ARG A 344 -5.04 23.05 -3.26
N GLY A 345 -4.24 22.79 -4.27
CA GLY A 345 -3.54 23.80 -5.05
C GLY A 345 -2.29 23.25 -5.70
N GLY A 346 -1.68 24.01 -6.60
CA GLY A 346 -0.45 23.64 -7.31
C GLY A 346 0.76 23.44 -6.39
N ASN A 347 1.82 22.84 -6.92
CA ASN A 347 3.07 22.74 -6.18
C ASN A 347 3.67 24.13 -5.95
N GLY A 348 4.21 24.36 -4.76
CA GLY A 348 4.84 25.63 -4.37
C GLY A 348 3.87 26.74 -3.92
N CYS A 349 2.54 26.54 -3.91
CA CYS A 349 1.59 27.55 -3.45
C CYS A 349 1.52 27.75 -1.92
N GLY A 350 2.41 27.10 -1.13
CA GLY A 350 2.52 27.36 0.31
C GLY A 350 1.74 26.42 1.23
N LYS A 351 1.12 25.33 0.74
CA LYS A 351 0.33 24.38 1.54
C LYS A 351 1.09 23.84 2.75
N SER A 352 2.30 23.33 2.53
CA SER A 352 3.16 22.80 3.62
C SER A 352 3.53 23.87 4.64
N SER A 353 3.73 25.12 4.20
CA SER A 353 4.03 26.24 5.09
C SER A 353 2.84 26.59 5.99
N VAL A 354 1.61 26.55 5.45
CA VAL A 354 0.38 26.70 6.25
C VAL A 354 0.25 25.60 7.29
N LEU A 355 0.48 24.33 6.90
CA LEU A 355 0.41 23.19 7.83
C LEU A 355 1.46 23.29 8.96
N LYS A 356 2.69 23.68 8.64
CA LYS A 356 3.76 23.93 9.62
C LYS A 356 3.39 25.06 10.58
N LEU A 357 2.87 26.16 10.05
CA LEU A 357 2.41 27.28 10.87
C LEU A 357 1.28 26.84 11.82
N ILE A 358 0.28 26.07 11.33
CA ILE A 358 -0.79 25.51 12.15
C ILE A 358 -0.22 24.61 13.25
N SER A 359 0.81 23.84 12.96
CA SER A 359 1.47 22.94 13.90
C SER A 359 2.33 23.66 14.95
N GLY A 360 2.52 24.98 14.82
CA GLY A 360 3.23 25.82 15.79
C GLY A 360 4.64 26.19 15.40
N GLU A 361 5.08 25.90 14.18
CA GLU A 361 6.37 26.38 13.66
C GLU A 361 6.30 27.90 13.46
N ASN A 362 7.40 28.58 13.74
CA ASN A 362 7.49 30.03 13.54
C ASN A 362 7.86 30.34 12.09
N ILE A 363 6.84 30.64 11.28
CA ILE A 363 7.00 31.01 9.86
C ILE A 363 6.59 32.47 9.68
N PRO A 364 7.36 33.29 8.93
CA PRO A 364 6.98 34.67 8.63
C PRO A 364 5.63 34.72 7.91
N HIS A 365 4.67 35.48 8.47
CA HIS A 365 3.32 35.61 7.93
C HIS A 365 2.70 36.93 8.32
N THR A 366 1.71 37.35 7.56
CA THR A 366 0.74 38.40 7.91
C THR A 366 -0.62 37.77 8.19
N GLY A 367 -1.56 38.58 8.72
CA GLY A 367 -2.87 38.08 9.15
C GLY A 367 -2.86 37.49 10.56
N GLU A 368 -3.94 36.80 10.92
CA GLU A 368 -4.15 36.25 12.25
C GLU A 368 -4.39 34.78 12.26
N ILE A 369 -3.78 34.08 13.22
CA ILE A 369 -4.06 32.67 13.51
C ILE A 369 -4.53 32.51 14.96
N TRP A 370 -5.75 32.05 15.13
CA TRP A 370 -6.30 31.74 16.44
C TRP A 370 -6.37 30.22 16.65
N ARG A 371 -5.98 29.76 17.84
CA ARG A 371 -6.04 28.34 18.25
C ARG A 371 -6.76 28.22 19.57
N ALA A 372 -7.59 27.19 19.72
CA ALA A 372 -8.26 26.94 20.99
C ALA A 372 -7.24 26.60 22.09
N GLY A 373 -7.49 27.05 23.31
CA GLY A 373 -6.56 26.85 24.44
C GLY A 373 -6.41 25.37 24.79
N GLY A 374 -5.17 24.89 24.92
CA GLY A 374 -4.88 23.49 25.22
C GLY A 374 -5.07 22.52 24.05
N LEU A 375 -5.14 23.03 22.82
CA LEU A 375 -5.25 22.21 21.61
C LEU A 375 -4.02 21.30 21.46
N LYS A 376 -4.25 19.99 21.33
CA LYS A 376 -3.22 19.01 21.02
C LYS A 376 -3.27 18.68 19.53
N ILE A 377 -2.15 18.86 18.85
CA ILE A 377 -2.00 18.63 17.42
C ILE A 377 -1.03 17.48 17.22
N SER A 378 -1.40 16.49 16.38
CA SER A 378 -0.49 15.47 15.85
C SER A 378 -0.10 15.86 14.43
N TYR A 379 1.20 15.98 14.15
CA TYR A 379 1.70 16.42 12.85
C TYR A 379 2.48 15.34 12.13
N ILE A 380 2.10 15.07 10.90
CA ILE A 380 2.83 14.20 9.95
C ILE A 380 3.47 15.10 8.90
N PRO A 381 4.81 15.30 8.93
CA PRO A 381 5.51 16.12 7.94
C PRO A 381 5.65 15.40 6.58
N GLN A 382 5.85 16.19 5.52
CA GLN A 382 6.14 15.68 4.18
C GLN A 382 7.47 14.93 4.15
N ASP A 383 8.55 15.52 4.70
CA ASP A 383 9.85 14.87 4.82
C ASP A 383 9.89 13.90 6.00
N SER A 384 10.39 12.70 5.76
CA SER A 384 10.60 11.66 6.76
C SER A 384 12.08 11.28 6.92
N SER A 385 13.01 12.00 6.28
CA SER A 385 14.44 11.70 6.26
C SER A 385 15.14 11.88 7.61
N PHE A 386 14.51 12.62 8.53
CA PHE A 386 15.01 12.86 9.88
C PHE A 386 14.89 11.62 10.80
N LEU A 387 14.09 10.62 10.44
CA LEU A 387 13.89 9.42 11.25
C LEU A 387 15.17 8.60 11.33
N ARG A 388 15.68 8.41 12.55
CA ARG A 388 16.89 7.65 12.88
C ARG A 388 16.70 6.92 14.21
N GLY A 389 17.55 5.93 14.47
CA GLY A 389 17.49 5.14 15.68
C GLY A 389 16.43 4.04 15.64
N ASP A 390 16.17 3.42 16.77
CA ASP A 390 15.25 2.31 16.90
C ASP A 390 13.80 2.76 17.16
N LEU A 391 12.83 1.93 16.77
CA LEU A 391 11.40 2.20 16.95
C LEU A 391 10.98 2.35 18.42
N ARG A 392 11.70 1.71 19.35
CA ARG A 392 11.38 1.76 20.79
C ARG A 392 11.73 3.10 21.39
N SER A 393 12.92 3.63 21.08
CA SER A 393 13.34 4.96 21.50
C SER A 393 12.44 6.04 20.94
N PHE A 394 12.08 5.94 19.65
CA PHE A 394 11.14 6.83 19.00
C PHE A 394 9.74 6.82 19.66
N ALA A 395 9.20 5.65 19.99
CA ALA A 395 7.94 5.53 20.71
C ALA A 395 7.99 6.19 22.10
N ARG A 396 9.12 6.02 22.82
CA ARG A 396 9.33 6.61 24.13
C ARG A 396 9.41 8.14 24.08
N GLU A 397 10.15 8.70 23.11
CA GLU A 397 10.28 10.14 22.92
C GLU A 397 8.93 10.80 22.64
N ARG A 398 8.07 10.12 21.88
CA ARG A 398 6.71 10.59 21.56
C ARG A 398 5.66 10.27 22.64
N GLY A 399 6.03 9.53 23.68
CA GLY A 399 5.13 9.16 24.77
C GLY A 399 4.00 8.21 24.35
N ILE A 400 4.22 7.40 23.30
CA ILE A 400 3.23 6.43 22.77
C ILE A 400 3.53 5.01 23.24
N ASP A 401 2.48 4.17 23.33
CA ASP A 401 2.63 2.77 23.72
C ASP A 401 3.33 1.94 22.64
N GLU A 402 4.49 1.37 22.98
CA GLU A 402 5.32 0.58 22.05
C GLU A 402 4.58 -0.63 21.46
N SER A 403 3.76 -1.31 22.27
CA SER A 403 3.05 -2.52 21.85
C SER A 403 1.98 -2.19 20.82
N ARG A 404 1.19 -1.12 21.09
CA ARG A 404 0.19 -0.60 20.16
C ARG A 404 0.83 -0.11 18.87
N PHE A 405 1.94 0.64 18.97
CA PHE A 405 2.70 1.15 17.84
C PHE A 405 3.19 0.03 16.92
N LYS A 406 3.88 -0.98 17.47
CA LYS A 406 4.34 -2.15 16.72
C LYS A 406 3.17 -2.97 16.15
N THR A 407 2.02 -2.98 16.81
CA THR A 407 0.81 -3.64 16.30
C THR A 407 0.28 -2.92 15.06
N ILE A 408 0.20 -1.58 15.07
CA ILE A 408 -0.22 -0.77 13.93
C ILE A 408 0.77 -0.93 12.76
N LEU A 409 2.09 -0.90 13.04
CA LEU A 409 3.10 -1.14 12.00
C LEU A 409 2.94 -2.49 11.30
N ARG A 410 2.61 -3.56 12.07
CA ARG A 410 2.31 -4.87 11.48
C ARG A 410 1.06 -4.85 10.60
N LYS A 411 0.03 -4.14 11.02
CA LYS A 411 -1.20 -3.95 10.24
C LYS A 411 -0.97 -3.16 8.95
N LEU A 412 0.01 -2.26 8.95
CA LEU A 412 0.53 -1.57 7.78
C LEU A 412 1.59 -2.39 7.01
N ASP A 413 1.65 -3.71 7.23
CA ASP A 413 2.51 -4.66 6.52
C ASP A 413 4.02 -4.47 6.74
N MET A 414 4.42 -3.99 7.94
CA MET A 414 5.83 -4.01 8.35
C MET A 414 6.15 -5.32 9.06
N THR A 415 7.12 -6.07 8.53
CA THR A 415 7.54 -7.36 9.10
C THR A 415 8.33 -7.20 10.39
N ARG A 416 8.37 -8.25 11.22
CA ARG A 416 9.13 -8.24 12.48
C ARG A 416 10.61 -7.94 12.28
N GLY A 417 11.19 -8.35 11.15
CA GLY A 417 12.60 -8.09 10.85
C GLY A 417 12.97 -6.61 10.72
N HIS A 418 11.98 -5.71 10.52
CA HIS A 418 12.21 -4.27 10.52
C HIS A 418 12.24 -3.66 11.92
N PHE A 419 11.69 -4.34 12.95
CA PHE A 419 11.54 -3.75 14.29
C PHE A 419 12.85 -3.62 15.05
N ASP A 420 13.86 -4.38 14.67
CA ASP A 420 15.19 -4.37 15.30
C ASP A 420 16.23 -3.58 14.47
N ARG A 421 15.80 -2.92 13.39
CA ARG A 421 16.66 -2.13 12.50
C ARG A 421 16.58 -0.64 12.82
N ASP A 422 17.67 0.08 12.52
CA ASP A 422 17.67 1.54 12.53
C ASP A 422 16.76 2.10 11.43
N MET A 423 15.93 3.07 11.77
CA MET A 423 14.99 3.73 10.84
C MET A 423 15.72 4.51 9.73
N ALA A 424 16.99 4.87 9.90
CA ALA A 424 17.81 5.48 8.84
C ALA A 424 17.92 4.57 7.61
N GLY A 425 17.93 3.23 7.81
CA GLY A 425 17.94 2.22 6.75
C GLY A 425 16.57 1.89 6.15
N PHE A 426 15.49 2.55 6.58
CA PHE A 426 14.15 2.32 6.06
C PHE A 426 13.94 3.00 4.70
N SER A 427 13.13 2.38 3.84
CA SER A 427 12.64 3.05 2.63
C SER A 427 11.74 4.24 2.97
N ALA A 428 11.54 5.16 2.02
CA ALA A 428 10.65 6.32 2.19
C ALA A 428 9.24 5.87 2.64
N GLY A 429 8.68 4.83 2.03
CA GLY A 429 7.38 4.26 2.40
C GLY A 429 7.37 3.66 3.81
N GLN A 430 8.43 2.96 4.22
CA GLN A 430 8.54 2.43 5.59
C GLN A 430 8.61 3.56 6.62
N ARG A 431 9.39 4.62 6.35
CA ARG A 431 9.44 5.81 7.21
C ARG A 431 8.08 6.51 7.31
N LYS A 432 7.34 6.65 6.21
CA LYS A 432 5.97 7.20 6.24
C LYS A 432 5.03 6.32 7.07
N LYS A 433 5.10 4.98 6.94
CA LYS A 433 4.32 4.05 7.78
C LYS A 433 4.63 4.24 9.28
N VAL A 434 5.89 4.51 9.64
CA VAL A 434 6.28 4.84 11.02
C VAL A 434 5.58 6.11 11.51
N LEU A 435 5.60 7.20 10.73
CA LEU A 435 4.95 8.46 11.09
C LEU A 435 3.43 8.31 11.22
N ILE A 436 2.80 7.61 10.29
CA ILE A 436 1.35 7.34 10.33
C ILE A 436 1.01 6.50 11.58
N ALA A 437 1.75 5.42 11.83
CA ALA A 437 1.52 4.58 13.00
C ALA A 437 1.70 5.34 14.32
N ALA A 438 2.67 6.25 14.39
CA ALA A 438 2.87 7.12 15.55
C ALA A 438 1.68 8.06 15.74
N SER A 439 1.24 8.74 14.69
CA SER A 439 0.08 9.65 14.72
C SER A 439 -1.22 8.91 15.12
N LEU A 440 -1.40 7.67 14.66
CA LEU A 440 -2.54 6.82 15.06
C LEU A 440 -2.48 6.37 16.54
N CYS A 441 -1.29 6.36 17.14
CA CYS A 441 -1.10 6.10 18.57
C CYS A 441 -1.29 7.35 19.42
N GLU A 442 -1.01 8.53 18.88
CA GLU A 442 -1.14 9.81 19.56
C GLU A 442 -2.62 10.15 19.77
N GLN A 443 -2.94 10.61 20.96
CA GLN A 443 -4.25 11.15 21.27
C GLN A 443 -4.23 12.68 21.03
N ALA A 444 -4.77 13.10 19.90
CA ALA A 444 -4.81 14.50 19.49
C ALA A 444 -6.24 14.99 19.26
N HIS A 445 -6.44 16.32 19.34
CA HIS A 445 -7.69 16.98 18.97
C HIS A 445 -7.74 17.23 17.46
N VAL A 446 -6.57 17.55 16.84
CA VAL A 446 -6.43 17.82 15.41
C VAL A 446 -5.26 17.02 14.86
N TYR A 447 -5.46 16.38 13.73
CA TYR A 447 -4.43 15.70 12.94
C TYR A 447 -4.07 16.56 11.75
N VAL A 448 -2.82 16.97 11.66
CA VAL A 448 -2.28 17.78 10.56
C VAL A 448 -1.36 16.89 9.73
N CYS A 449 -1.65 16.70 8.44
CA CYS A 449 -0.95 15.74 7.61
C CYS A 449 -0.49 16.37 6.30
N ASP A 450 0.81 16.35 6.06
CA ASP A 450 1.45 16.84 4.84
C ASP A 450 1.89 15.66 3.95
N GLU A 451 1.08 15.38 2.92
CA GLU A 451 1.25 14.27 1.99
C GLU A 451 1.54 12.92 2.70
N PRO A 452 0.67 12.50 3.64
CA PRO A 452 0.92 11.31 4.45
C PRO A 452 0.94 10.01 3.62
N LEU A 453 0.26 9.97 2.47
CA LEU A 453 0.09 8.78 1.66
C LEU A 453 1.17 8.60 0.59
N ASN A 454 2.08 9.55 0.42
CA ASN A 454 3.19 9.39 -0.52
C ASN A 454 4.04 8.16 -0.17
N TYR A 455 4.40 7.36 -1.18
CA TYR A 455 5.14 6.10 -1.04
C TYR A 455 4.40 4.99 -0.27
N ILE A 456 3.13 5.19 0.08
CA ILE A 456 2.29 4.18 0.72
C ILE A 456 1.57 3.37 -0.35
N ASP A 457 1.62 2.05 -0.22
CA ASP A 457 0.93 1.15 -1.15
C ASP A 457 -0.59 1.33 -1.11
N LEU A 458 -1.22 1.02 -2.23
CA LEU A 458 -2.64 1.27 -2.47
C LEU A 458 -3.56 0.61 -1.43
N LEU A 459 -3.26 -0.63 -1.02
CA LEU A 459 -4.06 -1.34 -0.02
C LEU A 459 -3.93 -0.70 1.36
N SER A 460 -2.72 -0.26 1.74
CA SER A 460 -2.52 0.50 2.98
C SER A 460 -3.21 1.87 2.94
N ARG A 461 -3.25 2.55 1.77
CA ARG A 461 -4.03 3.80 1.60
C ARG A 461 -5.53 3.57 1.84
N MET A 462 -6.09 2.52 1.26
CA MET A 462 -7.50 2.16 1.45
C MET A 462 -7.83 1.83 2.91
N GLN A 463 -6.94 1.15 3.63
CA GLN A 463 -7.10 0.90 5.06
C GLN A 463 -7.13 2.19 5.89
N ILE A 464 -6.26 3.16 5.55
CA ILE A 464 -6.24 4.47 6.22
C ILE A 464 -7.51 5.26 5.90
N GLU A 465 -7.95 5.25 4.64
CA GLU A 465 -9.19 5.89 4.19
C GLU A 465 -10.40 5.34 4.95
N GLU A 466 -10.56 4.02 5.01
CA GLU A 466 -11.63 3.36 5.75
C GLU A 466 -11.60 3.70 7.25
N LEU A 467 -10.41 3.72 7.86
CA LEU A 467 -10.24 4.15 9.24
C LEU A 467 -10.76 5.59 9.45
N LEU A 468 -10.39 6.53 8.57
CA LEU A 468 -10.77 7.93 8.69
C LEU A 468 -12.26 8.14 8.45
N LEU A 469 -12.89 7.38 7.56
CA LEU A 469 -14.33 7.40 7.33
C LEU A 469 -15.13 6.87 8.53
N ASN A 470 -14.61 5.85 9.20
CA ASN A 470 -15.24 5.23 10.36
C ASN A 470 -14.93 5.96 11.69
N THR A 471 -14.20 7.07 11.66
CA THR A 471 -13.75 7.80 12.86
C THR A 471 -14.15 9.28 12.76
N GLU A 472 -14.73 9.83 13.80
CA GLU A 472 -15.00 11.27 13.93
C GLU A 472 -13.70 12.05 14.25
N SER A 473 -12.70 12.01 13.35
CA SER A 473 -11.45 12.73 13.53
C SER A 473 -11.53 14.13 12.94
N THR A 474 -10.91 15.11 13.61
CA THR A 474 -10.70 16.45 13.04
C THR A 474 -9.34 16.49 12.38
N MET A 475 -9.29 16.91 11.12
CA MET A 475 -8.06 16.81 10.32
C MET A 475 -7.92 18.00 9.36
N ILE A 476 -6.67 18.43 9.15
CA ILE A 476 -6.28 19.27 8.02
C ILE A 476 -5.18 18.51 7.27
N PHE A 477 -5.32 18.35 5.98
CA PHE A 477 -4.36 17.57 5.20
C PHE A 477 -4.12 18.12 3.80
N VAL A 478 -2.94 17.83 3.28
CA VAL A 478 -2.55 18.02 1.89
C VAL A 478 -2.37 16.65 1.28
N GLU A 479 -3.06 16.36 0.19
CA GLU A 479 -2.91 15.16 -0.62
C GLU A 479 -3.16 15.44 -2.10
N HIS A 480 -2.49 14.67 -2.93
CA HIS A 480 -2.64 14.73 -4.39
C HIS A 480 -3.48 13.59 -4.97
N ASP A 481 -3.87 12.62 -4.16
CA ASP A 481 -4.82 11.55 -4.54
C ASP A 481 -6.24 12.11 -4.51
N ARG A 482 -6.80 12.38 -5.69
CA ARG A 482 -8.14 12.96 -5.84
C ARG A 482 -9.21 12.08 -5.20
N ALA A 483 -9.16 10.76 -5.44
CA ALA A 483 -10.15 9.84 -4.90
C ALA A 483 -10.14 9.86 -3.36
N PHE A 484 -8.97 9.87 -2.74
CA PHE A 484 -8.83 10.00 -1.29
C PHE A 484 -9.40 11.33 -0.79
N CYS A 485 -9.03 12.46 -1.43
CA CYS A 485 -9.54 13.78 -1.04
C CYS A 485 -11.06 13.85 -1.13
N ASP A 486 -11.65 13.37 -2.23
CA ASP A 486 -13.09 13.45 -2.45
C ASP A 486 -13.89 12.53 -1.50
N HIS A 487 -13.30 11.44 -1.02
CA HIS A 487 -13.95 10.53 -0.06
C HIS A 487 -13.77 10.97 1.40
N VAL A 488 -12.58 11.45 1.78
CA VAL A 488 -12.24 11.73 3.18
C VAL A 488 -12.56 13.16 3.60
N ALA A 489 -12.36 14.15 2.71
CA ALA A 489 -12.59 15.54 3.08
C ALA A 489 -14.07 15.84 3.26
N THR A 490 -14.40 16.58 4.33
CA THR A 490 -15.72 17.22 4.49
C THR A 490 -15.79 18.55 3.74
N ASP A 491 -14.63 19.21 3.62
CA ASP A 491 -14.48 20.51 2.99
C ASP A 491 -13.14 20.58 2.24
N SER A 492 -13.08 21.40 1.18
CA SER A 492 -11.84 21.64 0.42
C SER A 492 -11.58 23.12 0.28
N ILE A 493 -10.32 23.54 0.51
CA ILE A 493 -9.86 24.90 0.39
C ILE A 493 -8.80 24.94 -0.71
N TYR A 494 -9.00 25.84 -1.67
CA TYR A 494 -8.09 26.03 -2.79
C TYR A 494 -7.18 27.23 -2.54
N MET A 495 -5.87 27.03 -2.73
CA MET A 495 -4.82 28.02 -2.57
C MET A 495 -4.23 28.41 -3.92
#